data_5aca6d835d8f2688c4d8aae8128dbb41
#
_entry.id   5aca6d835d8f2688c4d8aae8128dbb41
#
_cell.length_a   1.000
_cell.length_b   1.000
_cell.length_c   1.000
_cell.angle_alpha   90.00
_cell.angle_beta   90.00
_cell.angle_gamma   90.00
#
_symmetry.space_group_name_H-M   'P 1'
#
loop_
_entity.id
_entity.type
_entity.pdbx_description
1 polymer ?
#
loop_
_entity_poly.entity_id
_entity_poly.type
_entity_poly.pdbx_seq_one_letter_code
_entity_poly.pdbx_strand_id
1 'polypeptide(L)'
;MHIIIRKHELYYKQVNFIVEELELMSIREKHTDKMEEILEKEMYANEGFSEIDEEDQRPETQKVMKQERRQQRKNRRKNWKLRNKIAIVLSLIVSVIAIGYVGTAVFYSTHFFSKTVINGIDCSNKNVKQVEEYLEKEVADYKLTLLEADNKTEVIEGKDISLKYVPGKQVEKLIKGQNPFLWIESLWKGRNMKAKIGVEYDESALKTQIANLECMKEENQIA
;
A
#
# COMPACT_ATOMS: atom_id res chain seq x y z
N MET A 1 -4.05 -22.16 -1.86
CA MET A 1 -5.44 -21.79 -1.53
C MET A 1 -5.61 -21.32 -0.08
N HIS A 2 -5.13 -22.04 0.95
CA HIS A 2 -5.26 -21.64 2.37
C HIS A 2 -4.63 -20.28 2.76
N ILE A 3 -3.59 -19.81 2.11
CA ILE A 3 -2.89 -18.55 2.45
C ILE A 3 -3.69 -17.33 1.98
N ILE A 4 -4.39 -17.43 0.86
CA ILE A 4 -5.24 -16.34 0.32
C ILE A 4 -6.45 -16.15 1.22
N ILE A 5 -7.05 -17.23 1.71
CA ILE A 5 -8.19 -17.19 2.63
C ILE A 5 -7.80 -16.52 3.95
N ARG A 6 -6.63 -16.85 4.53
CA ARG A 6 -6.13 -16.21 5.76
C ARG A 6 -5.85 -14.71 5.61
N LYS A 7 -5.34 -14.27 4.45
CA LYS A 7 -5.12 -12.84 4.16
C LYS A 7 -6.46 -12.09 4.03
N HIS A 8 -7.47 -12.73 3.45
CA HIS A 8 -8.81 -12.16 3.32
C HIS A 8 -9.51 -12.02 4.69
N GLU A 9 -9.36 -13.02 5.58
CA GLU A 9 -9.89 -12.96 6.96
C GLU A 9 -9.21 -11.85 7.80
N LEU A 10 -7.90 -11.69 7.70
CA LEU A 10 -7.17 -10.61 8.37
C LEU A 10 -7.63 -9.22 7.89
N TYR A 11 -7.91 -9.11 6.61
CA TYR A 11 -8.44 -7.90 6.01
C TYR A 11 -9.83 -7.54 6.56
N TYR A 12 -10.76 -8.51 6.57
CA TYR A 12 -12.10 -8.30 7.14
C TYR A 12 -12.03 -7.94 8.62
N LYS A 13 -11.13 -8.55 9.39
CA LYS A 13 -10.93 -8.19 10.80
C LYS A 13 -10.42 -6.76 10.99
N GLN A 14 -9.49 -6.30 10.14
CA GLN A 14 -9.01 -4.90 10.22
C GLN A 14 -10.08 -3.90 9.80
N VAL A 15 -10.84 -4.18 8.75
CA VAL A 15 -11.93 -3.29 8.31
C VAL A 15 -13.02 -3.24 9.38
N ASN A 16 -13.42 -4.38 9.95
CA ASN A 16 -14.40 -4.41 11.03
C ASN A 16 -13.90 -3.68 12.27
N PHE A 17 -12.64 -3.84 12.64
CA PHE A 17 -12.04 -3.10 13.75
C PHE A 17 -12.10 -1.57 13.54
N ILE A 18 -11.79 -1.10 12.34
CA ILE A 18 -11.89 0.34 12.00
C ILE A 18 -13.35 0.80 12.06
N VAL A 19 -14.30 0.02 11.58
CA VAL A 19 -15.74 0.33 11.63
C VAL A 19 -16.20 0.40 13.08
N GLU A 20 -15.83 -0.56 13.94
CA GLU A 20 -16.15 -0.56 15.37
C GLU A 20 -15.56 0.65 16.10
N GLU A 21 -14.30 1.02 15.81
CA GLU A 21 -13.68 2.22 16.38
C GLU A 21 -14.41 3.52 15.97
N LEU A 22 -14.86 3.60 14.71
CA LEU A 22 -15.63 4.75 14.24
C LEU A 22 -17.02 4.82 14.88
N GLU A 23 -17.68 3.68 15.10
CA GLU A 23 -18.95 3.61 15.82
C GLU A 23 -18.77 4.00 17.30
N LEU A 24 -17.71 3.51 17.96
CA LEU A 24 -17.38 3.86 19.34
C LEU A 24 -17.06 5.36 19.50
N MET A 25 -16.35 5.96 18.54
CA MET A 25 -16.11 7.41 18.52
C MET A 25 -17.41 8.20 18.36
N SER A 26 -18.31 7.76 17.50
CA SER A 26 -19.63 8.38 17.32
C SER A 26 -20.50 8.28 18.57
N ILE A 27 -20.47 7.15 19.27
CA ILE A 27 -21.19 6.95 20.55
C ILE A 27 -20.58 7.83 21.65
N ARG A 28 -19.25 7.90 21.75
CA ARG A 28 -18.53 8.75 22.71
C ARG A 28 -18.84 10.23 22.50
N GLU A 29 -18.89 10.69 21.25
CA GLU A 29 -19.23 12.06 20.89
C GLU A 29 -20.68 12.40 21.30
N LYS A 30 -21.63 11.51 21.08
CA LYS A 30 -23.02 11.67 21.55
C LYS A 30 -23.14 11.71 23.07
N HIS A 31 -22.28 10.95 23.77
CA HIS A 31 -22.29 10.89 25.22
C HIS A 31 -21.68 12.16 25.83
N THR A 32 -20.62 12.72 25.24
CA THR A 32 -20.04 14.01 25.65
C THR A 32 -21.01 15.14 25.43
N ASP A 33 -21.71 15.20 24.29
CA ASP A 33 -22.72 16.23 24.00
C ASP A 33 -23.88 16.18 25.01
N LYS A 34 -24.30 14.96 25.41
CA LYS A 34 -25.35 14.77 26.41
C LYS A 34 -24.90 15.14 27.81
N MET A 35 -23.66 14.87 28.17
CA MET A 35 -23.07 15.26 29.44
C MET A 35 -22.93 16.79 29.55
N GLU A 36 -22.48 17.47 28.49
CA GLU A 36 -22.44 18.93 28.43
C GLU A 36 -23.85 19.53 28.58
N GLU A 37 -24.87 18.95 27.97
CA GLU A 37 -26.27 19.43 28.12
C GLU A 37 -26.79 19.27 29.55
N ILE A 38 -26.40 18.17 30.23
CA ILE A 38 -26.78 17.95 31.64
C ILE A 38 -26.03 18.94 32.58
N LEU A 39 -24.72 19.10 32.40
CA LEU A 39 -23.93 20.04 33.17
C LEU A 39 -24.40 21.48 32.98
N GLU A 40 -24.78 21.86 31.76
CA GLU A 40 -25.34 23.17 31.46
C GLU A 40 -26.69 23.36 32.18
N LYS A 41 -27.54 22.34 32.23
CA LYS A 41 -28.80 22.39 32.98
C LYS A 41 -28.61 22.51 34.48
N GLU A 42 -27.65 21.74 35.04
CA GLU A 42 -27.32 21.79 36.46
C GLU A 42 -26.68 23.13 36.88
N MET A 43 -25.82 23.70 36.03
CA MET A 43 -25.20 25.01 36.26
C MET A 43 -26.25 26.13 36.29
N TYR A 44 -27.23 26.09 35.36
CA TYR A 44 -28.33 27.06 35.37
C TYR A 44 -29.34 26.82 36.48
N ALA A 45 -29.48 25.60 37.00
CA ALA A 45 -30.31 25.33 38.18
C ALA A 45 -29.65 25.85 39.47
N ASN A 46 -28.31 25.81 39.51
CA ASN A 46 -27.57 26.27 40.70
C ASN A 46 -27.33 27.78 40.71
N GLU A 47 -27.26 28.46 39.54
CA GLU A 47 -27.17 29.94 39.49
C GLU A 47 -28.50 30.63 39.84
N GLY A 48 -29.61 29.88 39.96
CA GLY A 48 -30.90 30.39 40.37
C GLY A 48 -31.06 30.63 41.88
N PHE A 49 -30.03 30.34 42.68
CA PHE A 49 -30.12 30.39 44.14
C PHE A 49 -29.09 31.36 44.80
N SER A 50 -28.61 32.37 44.09
CA SER A 50 -27.99 33.50 44.71
C SER A 50 -29.02 34.64 44.82
N GLU A 51 -29.32 35.04 46.06
CA GLU A 51 -30.10 36.23 46.37
C GLU A 51 -29.58 37.41 45.54
N ILE A 52 -30.30 37.71 44.45
CA ILE A 52 -30.12 38.97 43.73
C ILE A 52 -31.23 39.87 44.24
N ASP A 53 -30.84 40.97 44.83
CA ASP A 53 -31.67 42.03 45.33
C ASP A 53 -32.89 42.29 44.45
N GLU A 54 -34.08 42.33 45.06
CA GLU A 54 -35.40 42.47 44.39
C GLU A 54 -35.62 43.81 43.66
N GLU A 55 -34.58 44.67 43.57
CA GLU A 55 -34.79 46.05 43.13
C GLU A 55 -34.51 46.33 41.64
N ASP A 56 -33.97 45.38 40.85
CA ASP A 56 -33.70 45.62 39.41
C ASP A 56 -34.49 44.71 38.47
N GLN A 57 -35.74 44.41 38.77
CA GLN A 57 -36.65 43.71 37.86
C GLN A 57 -37.45 44.65 36.95
N ARG A 58 -36.77 45.58 36.26
CA ARG A 58 -37.46 46.31 35.19
C ARG A 58 -37.86 45.36 34.06
N PRO A 59 -39.13 45.37 33.59
CA PRO A 59 -39.63 44.46 32.56
C PRO A 59 -38.88 44.56 31.23
N GLU A 60 -38.11 45.61 31.00
CA GLU A 60 -37.27 45.81 29.82
C GLU A 60 -35.99 45.00 29.87
N THR A 61 -35.34 44.91 31.04
CA THR A 61 -34.08 44.12 31.22
C THR A 61 -34.35 42.63 31.04
N GLN A 62 -35.48 42.13 31.52
CA GLN A 62 -35.90 40.75 31.30
C GLN A 62 -36.18 40.41 29.81
N LYS A 63 -36.75 41.38 29.05
CA LYS A 63 -36.96 41.19 27.62
C LYS A 63 -35.69 41.14 26.84
N VAL A 64 -34.69 41.99 27.17
CA VAL A 64 -33.38 42.02 26.53
C VAL A 64 -32.61 40.71 26.82
N MET A 65 -32.50 40.26 28.05
CA MET A 65 -31.88 39.00 28.41
C MET A 65 -32.53 37.77 27.72
N LYS A 66 -33.87 37.79 27.62
CA LYS A 66 -34.61 36.72 26.94
C LYS A 66 -34.37 36.72 25.43
N GLN A 67 -34.17 37.88 24.80
CA GLN A 67 -33.77 38.01 23.41
C GLN A 67 -32.33 37.51 23.16
N GLU A 68 -31.38 37.90 24.01
CA GLU A 68 -30.00 37.46 23.90
C GLU A 68 -29.85 35.92 24.05
N ARG A 69 -30.50 35.32 25.05
CA ARG A 69 -30.56 33.86 25.22
C ARG A 69 -31.17 33.15 23.97
N ARG A 70 -32.21 33.72 23.36
CA ARG A 70 -32.77 33.18 22.13
C ARG A 70 -31.80 33.27 20.96
N GLN A 71 -31.05 34.36 20.84
CA GLN A 71 -30.08 34.57 19.79
C GLN A 71 -28.87 33.63 19.96
N GLN A 72 -28.36 33.48 21.19
CA GLN A 72 -27.29 32.53 21.49
C GLN A 72 -27.69 31.08 21.16
N ARG A 73 -28.91 30.66 21.55
CA ARG A 73 -29.42 29.32 21.17
C ARG A 73 -29.54 29.11 19.66
N LYS A 74 -29.93 30.13 18.91
CA LYS A 74 -29.99 30.04 17.43
C LYS A 74 -28.60 29.91 16.81
N ASN A 75 -27.63 30.69 17.29
CA ASN A 75 -26.26 30.65 16.83
C ASN A 75 -25.58 29.32 17.19
N ARG A 76 -25.80 28.80 18.40
CA ARG A 76 -25.30 27.49 18.83
C ARG A 76 -25.85 26.34 17.97
N ARG A 77 -27.15 26.33 17.67
CA ARG A 77 -27.78 25.35 16.75
C ARG A 77 -27.26 25.46 15.32
N LYS A 78 -26.98 26.67 14.82
CA LYS A 78 -26.42 26.89 13.49
C LYS A 78 -24.99 26.35 13.41
N ASN A 79 -24.15 26.64 14.41
CA ASN A 79 -22.77 26.17 14.48
C ASN A 79 -22.69 24.65 14.64
N TRP A 80 -23.57 24.05 15.43
CA TRP A 80 -23.64 22.59 15.59
C TRP A 80 -24.00 21.89 14.27
N LYS A 81 -24.99 22.39 13.54
CA LYS A 81 -25.34 21.85 12.21
C LYS A 81 -24.20 21.99 11.20
N LEU A 82 -23.43 23.07 11.25
CA LEU A 82 -22.28 23.29 10.41
C LEU A 82 -21.14 22.30 10.74
N ARG A 83 -20.83 22.14 12.04
CA ARG A 83 -19.84 21.18 12.52
C ARG A 83 -20.16 19.74 12.07
N ASN A 84 -21.42 19.32 12.22
CA ASN A 84 -21.83 17.98 11.78
C ASN A 84 -21.71 17.80 10.25
N LYS A 85 -22.02 18.81 9.45
CA LYS A 85 -21.82 18.75 7.99
C LYS A 85 -20.34 18.61 7.65
N ILE A 86 -19.47 19.36 8.31
CA ILE A 86 -18.03 19.27 8.12
C ILE A 86 -17.51 17.88 8.53
N ALA A 87 -17.96 17.36 9.66
CA ALA A 87 -17.58 16.03 10.13
C ALA A 87 -17.98 14.91 9.13
N ILE A 88 -19.18 14.98 8.57
CA ILE A 88 -19.65 14.04 7.54
C ILE A 88 -18.76 14.11 6.29
N VAL A 89 -18.45 15.32 5.82
CA VAL A 89 -17.59 15.50 4.64
C VAL A 89 -16.20 14.95 4.89
N LEU A 90 -15.61 15.24 6.06
CA LEU A 90 -14.30 14.70 6.44
C LEU A 90 -14.32 13.18 6.53
N SER A 91 -15.37 12.59 7.12
CA SER A 91 -15.54 11.14 7.20
C SER A 91 -15.61 10.50 5.81
N LEU A 92 -16.33 11.10 4.87
CA LEU A 92 -16.39 10.63 3.49
C LEU A 92 -15.03 10.68 2.80
N ILE A 93 -14.26 11.76 2.98
CA ILE A 93 -12.90 11.89 2.43
C ILE A 93 -11.99 10.80 2.99
N VAL A 94 -11.99 10.59 4.30
CA VAL A 94 -11.19 9.55 4.96
C VAL A 94 -11.58 8.16 4.43
N SER A 95 -12.87 7.89 4.26
CA SER A 95 -13.36 6.63 3.72
C SER A 95 -12.86 6.38 2.29
N VAL A 96 -12.89 7.39 1.42
CA VAL A 96 -12.39 7.28 0.05
C VAL A 96 -10.89 7.00 0.03
N ILE A 97 -10.11 7.68 0.88
CA ILE A 97 -8.67 7.46 1.02
C ILE A 97 -8.39 6.02 1.51
N ALA A 98 -9.13 5.55 2.51
CA ALA A 98 -8.99 4.21 3.05
C ALA A 98 -9.29 3.13 1.99
N ILE A 99 -10.36 3.30 1.22
CA ILE A 99 -10.73 2.38 0.12
C ILE A 99 -9.61 2.37 -0.94
N GLY A 100 -9.10 3.52 -1.35
CA GLY A 100 -8.01 3.63 -2.30
C GLY A 100 -6.73 2.97 -1.81
N TYR A 101 -6.36 3.20 -0.55
CA TYR A 101 -5.19 2.58 0.08
C TYR A 101 -5.27 1.05 0.06
N VAL A 102 -6.40 0.53 0.47
CA VAL A 102 -6.64 -0.91 0.53
C VAL A 102 -6.74 -1.52 -0.86
N GLY A 103 -7.45 -0.88 -1.79
CA GLY A 103 -7.53 -1.34 -3.18
C GLY A 103 -6.14 -1.49 -3.82
N THR A 104 -5.25 -0.53 -3.58
CA THR A 104 -3.86 -0.59 -4.03
C THR A 104 -3.08 -1.72 -3.33
N ALA A 105 -3.29 -1.94 -2.03
CA ALA A 105 -2.66 -3.06 -1.33
C ALA A 105 -3.12 -4.42 -1.88
N VAL A 106 -4.40 -4.56 -2.25
CA VAL A 106 -4.92 -5.77 -2.92
C VAL A 106 -4.25 -5.97 -4.28
N PHE A 107 -4.07 -4.93 -5.08
CA PHE A 107 -3.33 -5.01 -6.34
C PHE A 107 -1.91 -5.53 -6.10
N TYR A 108 -1.15 -4.96 -5.16
CA TYR A 108 0.21 -5.38 -4.85
C TYR A 108 0.31 -6.71 -4.09
N SER A 109 -0.79 -7.35 -3.75
CA SER A 109 -0.76 -8.74 -3.24
C SER A 109 -0.39 -9.76 -4.32
N THR A 110 -0.59 -9.40 -5.60
CA THR A 110 -0.33 -10.24 -6.78
C THR A 110 0.66 -9.61 -7.77
N HIS A 111 1.04 -8.35 -7.57
CA HIS A 111 1.97 -7.60 -8.42
C HIS A 111 3.17 -7.11 -7.60
N PHE A 112 4.33 -7.04 -8.22
CA PHE A 112 5.51 -6.43 -7.63
C PHE A 112 5.31 -4.93 -7.44
N PHE A 113 5.93 -4.38 -6.41
CA PHE A 113 5.88 -2.94 -6.15
C PHE A 113 6.50 -2.13 -7.31
N SER A 114 6.12 -0.86 -7.38
CA SER A 114 6.79 0.10 -8.25
C SER A 114 8.28 0.15 -7.95
N LYS A 115 9.10 0.38 -8.97
CA LYS A 115 10.58 0.42 -8.86
C LYS A 115 11.20 -0.88 -8.32
N THR A 116 10.56 -2.03 -8.59
CA THR A 116 11.15 -3.35 -8.27
C THR A 116 11.98 -3.84 -9.46
N VAL A 117 13.24 -4.13 -9.17
CA VAL A 117 14.20 -4.73 -10.13
C VAL A 117 14.56 -6.13 -9.64
N ILE A 118 14.49 -7.14 -10.49
CA ILE A 118 14.87 -8.52 -10.21
C ILE A 118 15.96 -8.93 -11.20
N ASN A 119 17.15 -9.27 -10.72
CA ASN A 119 18.32 -9.62 -11.54
C ASN A 119 18.65 -8.57 -12.63
N GLY A 120 18.45 -7.28 -12.32
CA GLY A 120 18.68 -6.21 -13.27
C GLY A 120 17.50 -5.87 -14.19
N ILE A 121 16.43 -6.66 -14.15
CA ILE A 121 15.22 -6.49 -14.98
C ILE A 121 14.16 -5.70 -14.22
N ASP A 122 13.57 -4.70 -14.86
CA ASP A 122 12.44 -3.94 -14.30
C ASP A 122 11.16 -4.79 -14.25
N CYS A 123 10.76 -5.16 -13.05
CA CYS A 123 9.57 -5.92 -12.74
C CYS A 123 8.46 -5.08 -12.10
N SER A 124 8.57 -3.75 -12.16
CA SER A 124 7.60 -2.82 -11.58
C SER A 124 6.18 -3.11 -12.05
N ASN A 125 5.24 -3.24 -11.10
CA ASN A 125 3.82 -3.48 -11.35
C ASN A 125 3.49 -4.74 -12.16
N LYS A 126 4.45 -5.65 -12.37
CA LYS A 126 4.24 -6.90 -13.07
C LYS A 126 3.82 -8.00 -12.09
N ASN A 127 2.99 -8.92 -12.55
CA ASN A 127 2.66 -10.14 -11.81
C ASN A 127 3.71 -11.23 -12.06
N VAL A 128 3.61 -12.34 -11.33
CA VAL A 128 4.57 -13.47 -11.44
C VAL A 128 4.68 -13.98 -12.88
N LYS A 129 3.54 -14.17 -13.56
CA LYS A 129 3.53 -14.71 -14.92
C LYS A 129 4.26 -13.78 -15.90
N GLN A 130 4.00 -12.49 -15.83
CA GLN A 130 4.67 -11.50 -16.69
C GLN A 130 6.18 -11.44 -16.44
N VAL A 131 6.61 -11.61 -15.18
CA VAL A 131 8.05 -11.67 -14.86
C VAL A 131 8.68 -12.95 -15.40
N GLU A 132 8.00 -14.08 -15.28
CA GLU A 132 8.48 -15.37 -15.81
C GLU A 132 8.58 -15.34 -17.34
N GLU A 133 7.59 -14.80 -18.05
CA GLU A 133 7.64 -14.60 -19.51
C GLU A 133 8.81 -13.71 -19.93
N TYR A 134 9.12 -12.70 -19.13
CA TYR A 134 10.27 -11.83 -19.40
C TYR A 134 11.60 -12.53 -19.17
N LEU A 135 11.70 -13.32 -18.09
CA LEU A 135 12.89 -14.13 -17.82
C LEU A 135 13.12 -15.21 -18.88
N GLU A 136 12.05 -15.83 -19.36
CA GLU A 136 12.11 -16.81 -20.46
C GLU A 136 12.72 -16.18 -21.72
N LYS A 137 12.27 -14.98 -22.07
CA LYS A 137 12.81 -14.25 -23.22
C LYS A 137 14.27 -13.86 -23.02
N GLU A 138 14.64 -13.32 -21.86
CA GLU A 138 16.03 -12.95 -21.56
C GLU A 138 16.98 -14.15 -21.60
N VAL A 139 16.52 -15.34 -21.14
CA VAL A 139 17.30 -16.57 -21.22
C VAL A 139 17.43 -17.06 -22.66
N ALA A 140 16.36 -16.95 -23.47
CA ALA A 140 16.40 -17.33 -24.87
C ALA A 140 17.35 -16.45 -25.72
N ASP A 141 17.39 -15.15 -25.40
CA ASP A 141 18.23 -14.17 -26.07
C ASP A 141 19.66 -14.07 -25.47
N TYR A 142 19.98 -14.94 -24.48
CA TYR A 142 21.25 -14.92 -23.81
C TYR A 142 22.43 -15.20 -24.74
N LYS A 143 23.50 -14.41 -24.59
CA LYS A 143 24.75 -14.55 -25.31
C LYS A 143 25.93 -14.53 -24.35
N LEU A 144 26.72 -15.57 -24.43
CA LEU A 144 28.01 -15.63 -23.70
C LEU A 144 29.10 -15.12 -24.64
N THR A 145 29.67 -13.97 -24.32
CA THR A 145 30.82 -13.42 -25.06
C THR A 145 32.11 -13.85 -24.36
N LEU A 146 32.94 -14.54 -25.06
CA LEU A 146 34.26 -14.96 -24.63
C LEU A 146 35.26 -13.91 -25.13
N LEU A 147 36.11 -13.43 -24.25
CA LEU A 147 37.19 -12.49 -24.57
C LEU A 147 38.49 -13.28 -24.63
N GLU A 148 39.11 -13.30 -25.79
CA GLU A 148 40.39 -14.01 -26.04
C GLU A 148 41.59 -13.09 -25.96
N ALA A 149 42.76 -13.67 -26.03
CA ALA A 149 44.00 -12.94 -26.24
C ALA A 149 43.90 -12.10 -27.54
N ASP A 150 44.59 -10.98 -27.60
CA ASP A 150 44.57 -10.04 -28.74
C ASP A 150 43.21 -9.32 -28.96
N ASN A 151 42.36 -9.24 -27.94
CA ASN A 151 41.04 -8.61 -28.02
C ASN A 151 40.08 -9.25 -29.05
N LYS A 152 40.29 -10.48 -29.42
CA LYS A 152 39.31 -11.25 -30.21
C LYS A 152 38.15 -11.62 -29.29
N THR A 153 36.97 -11.73 -29.90
CA THR A 153 35.74 -12.11 -29.17
C THR A 153 35.01 -13.20 -29.92
N GLU A 154 34.64 -14.24 -29.20
CA GLU A 154 33.74 -15.29 -29.69
C GLU A 154 32.45 -15.28 -28.92
N VAL A 155 31.34 -15.69 -29.51
CA VAL A 155 30.02 -15.66 -28.91
C VAL A 155 29.35 -17.01 -29.03
N ILE A 156 28.86 -17.52 -27.88
CA ILE A 156 27.98 -18.69 -27.85
C ILE A 156 26.56 -18.15 -27.55
N GLU A 157 25.63 -18.36 -28.47
CA GLU A 157 24.24 -17.94 -28.24
C GLU A 157 23.46 -19.05 -27.49
N GLY A 158 22.54 -18.63 -26.62
CA GLY A 158 21.72 -19.55 -25.84
C GLY A 158 20.95 -20.56 -26.72
N LYS A 159 20.49 -20.12 -27.89
CA LYS A 159 19.80 -21.00 -28.85
C LYS A 159 20.67 -22.15 -29.37
N ASP A 160 21.99 -21.94 -29.49
CA ASP A 160 22.92 -22.94 -30.05
C ASP A 160 23.16 -24.09 -29.07
N ILE A 161 22.86 -23.89 -27.80
CA ILE A 161 22.95 -24.88 -26.74
C ILE A 161 21.58 -25.27 -26.17
N SER A 162 20.49 -24.93 -26.87
CA SER A 162 19.11 -25.18 -26.43
C SER A 162 18.82 -24.65 -25.01
N LEU A 163 19.41 -23.50 -24.64
CA LEU A 163 19.23 -22.90 -23.34
C LEU A 163 17.76 -22.52 -23.13
N LYS A 164 17.18 -22.98 -22.02
CA LYS A 164 15.76 -22.75 -21.68
C LYS A 164 15.63 -22.32 -20.24
N TYR A 165 14.72 -21.40 -20.00
CA TYR A 165 14.28 -21.03 -18.65
C TYR A 165 13.43 -22.15 -18.04
N VAL A 166 13.74 -22.53 -16.81
CA VAL A 166 12.92 -23.47 -16.04
C VAL A 166 12.13 -22.68 -14.99
N PRO A 167 10.81 -22.55 -15.13
CA PRO A 167 9.98 -21.87 -14.17
C PRO A 167 10.12 -22.49 -12.78
N GLY A 168 10.52 -21.67 -11.82
CA GLY A 168 10.67 -22.09 -10.44
C GLY A 168 9.76 -21.29 -9.51
N LYS A 169 9.55 -21.78 -8.29
CA LYS A 169 8.78 -21.06 -7.27
C LYS A 169 9.51 -19.84 -6.69
N GLN A 170 10.65 -19.43 -7.27
CA GLN A 170 11.48 -18.35 -6.71
C GLN A 170 10.82 -16.97 -6.87
N VAL A 171 10.32 -16.66 -8.08
CA VAL A 171 9.59 -15.42 -8.35
C VAL A 171 8.32 -15.33 -7.50
N GLU A 172 7.60 -16.45 -7.38
CA GLU A 172 6.43 -16.57 -6.52
C GLU A 172 6.76 -16.36 -5.03
N LYS A 173 7.90 -16.85 -4.56
CA LYS A 173 8.36 -16.62 -3.18
C LYS A 173 8.68 -15.16 -2.91
N LEU A 174 9.27 -14.45 -3.87
CA LEU A 174 9.58 -13.02 -3.73
C LEU A 174 8.30 -12.20 -3.55
N ILE A 175 7.27 -12.44 -4.35
CA ILE A 175 6.01 -11.71 -4.22
C ILE A 175 5.25 -12.09 -2.93
N LYS A 176 5.29 -13.36 -2.50
CA LYS A 176 4.72 -13.81 -1.24
C LYS A 176 5.41 -13.21 -0.01
N GLY A 177 6.69 -12.89 -0.13
CA GLY A 177 7.47 -12.20 0.91
C GLY A 177 7.18 -10.69 0.98
N GLN A 178 6.50 -10.13 -0.01
CA GLN A 178 6.15 -8.73 -0.06
C GLN A 178 4.95 -8.44 0.86
N ASN A 179 5.09 -7.46 1.77
CA ASN A 179 3.94 -6.96 2.53
C ASN A 179 3.19 -5.91 1.68
N PRO A 180 2.01 -6.21 1.13
CA PRO A 180 1.32 -5.33 0.19
C PRO A 180 0.91 -3.99 0.80
N PHE A 181 0.78 -3.88 2.13
CA PHE A 181 0.46 -2.62 2.80
C PHE A 181 1.63 -1.62 2.85
N LEU A 182 2.85 -2.05 2.51
CA LEU A 182 4.02 -1.17 2.41
C LEU A 182 4.20 -0.55 1.01
N TRP A 183 3.18 -0.59 0.16
CA TRP A 183 3.26 -0.08 -1.21
C TRP A 183 3.61 1.40 -1.29
N ILE A 184 3.16 2.20 -0.31
CA ILE A 184 3.50 3.63 -0.24
C ILE A 184 5.02 3.84 -0.18
N GLU A 185 5.74 3.01 0.59
CA GLU A 185 7.20 3.10 0.71
C GLU A 185 7.88 2.90 -0.65
N SER A 186 7.33 2.04 -1.50
CA SER A 186 7.88 1.76 -2.82
C SER A 186 7.83 2.92 -3.81
N LEU A 187 7.00 3.94 -3.56
CA LEU A 187 6.95 5.14 -4.40
C LEU A 187 8.25 5.94 -4.32
N TRP A 188 8.94 5.88 -3.19
CA TRP A 188 10.21 6.59 -2.94
C TRP A 188 11.42 5.68 -2.99
N LYS A 189 11.30 4.46 -2.47
CA LYS A 189 12.40 3.49 -2.39
C LYS A 189 12.23 2.40 -3.45
N GLY A 190 13.20 2.31 -4.36
CA GLY A 190 13.32 1.16 -5.25
C GLY A 190 13.71 -0.11 -4.47
N ARG A 191 13.36 -1.27 -5.01
CA ARG A 191 13.76 -2.58 -4.48
C ARG A 191 14.58 -3.32 -5.52
N ASN A 192 15.79 -3.73 -5.14
CA ASN A 192 16.63 -4.58 -5.97
C ASN A 192 16.69 -5.97 -5.35
N MET A 193 16.18 -6.95 -6.07
CA MET A 193 16.07 -8.33 -5.62
C MET A 193 16.88 -9.25 -6.52
N LYS A 194 17.34 -10.37 -5.95
CA LYS A 194 17.98 -11.44 -6.70
C LYS A 194 17.12 -12.70 -6.62
N ALA A 195 16.79 -13.26 -7.77
CA ALA A 195 16.15 -14.56 -7.89
C ALA A 195 17.15 -15.54 -8.48
N LYS A 196 17.22 -16.75 -7.92
CA LYS A 196 17.94 -17.84 -8.58
C LYS A 196 17.09 -18.31 -9.76
N ILE A 197 17.60 -18.13 -10.96
CA ILE A 197 16.96 -18.56 -12.20
C ILE A 197 17.39 -20.02 -12.46
N GLY A 198 16.42 -20.90 -12.62
CA GLY A 198 16.66 -22.23 -13.13
C GLY A 198 16.84 -22.18 -14.65
N VAL A 199 17.86 -22.82 -15.16
CA VAL A 199 18.06 -22.98 -16.61
C VAL A 199 18.38 -24.43 -16.91
N GLU A 200 17.91 -24.91 -18.07
CA GLU A 200 18.30 -26.16 -18.66
C GLU A 200 18.98 -25.89 -20.00
N TYR A 201 19.97 -26.68 -20.36
CA TYR A 201 20.69 -26.58 -21.63
C TYR A 201 21.13 -27.97 -22.10
N ASP A 202 21.42 -28.10 -23.38
CA ASP A 202 22.01 -29.32 -23.96
C ASP A 202 23.53 -29.31 -23.73
N GLU A 203 23.98 -30.22 -22.88
CA GLU A 203 25.40 -30.34 -22.51
C GLU A 203 26.23 -30.83 -23.73
N SER A 204 25.67 -31.67 -24.61
CA SER A 204 26.36 -32.13 -25.78
C SER A 204 26.55 -31.03 -26.81
N ALA A 205 25.51 -30.20 -27.00
CA ALA A 205 25.59 -29.01 -27.84
C ALA A 205 26.60 -27.99 -27.28
N LEU A 206 26.59 -27.76 -25.98
CA LEU A 206 27.56 -26.87 -25.35
C LEU A 206 29.01 -27.36 -25.56
N LYS A 207 29.28 -28.65 -25.37
CA LYS A 207 30.61 -29.24 -25.61
C LYS A 207 31.04 -29.06 -27.06
N THR A 208 30.12 -29.24 -28.01
CA THR A 208 30.38 -29.04 -29.43
C THR A 208 30.69 -27.57 -29.75
N GLN A 209 29.94 -26.65 -29.19
CA GLN A 209 30.21 -25.20 -29.35
C GLN A 209 31.58 -24.81 -28.77
N ILE A 210 31.93 -25.31 -27.58
CA ILE A 210 33.26 -25.07 -26.98
C ILE A 210 34.38 -25.63 -27.86
N ALA A 211 34.24 -26.84 -28.35
CA ALA A 211 35.24 -27.46 -29.24
C ALA A 211 35.46 -26.70 -30.56
N ASN A 212 34.44 -26.00 -31.04
CA ASN A 212 34.48 -25.20 -32.26
C ASN A 212 35.08 -23.79 -32.08
N LEU A 213 35.33 -23.35 -30.85
CA LEU A 213 35.95 -22.05 -30.58
C LEU A 213 37.35 -22.02 -31.22
N GLU A 214 37.70 -20.86 -31.78
CA GLU A 214 39.00 -20.65 -32.40
C GLU A 214 40.17 -20.84 -31.42
N CYS A 215 39.96 -20.37 -30.18
CA CYS A 215 40.96 -20.48 -29.11
C CYS A 215 41.22 -21.94 -28.67
N MET A 216 40.30 -22.87 -28.96
CA MET A 216 40.44 -24.28 -28.60
C MET A 216 41.06 -25.13 -29.71
N LYS A 217 41.29 -24.58 -30.91
CA LYS A 217 41.99 -25.28 -31.99
C LYS A 217 43.46 -25.39 -31.66
N GLU A 218 44.05 -26.59 -31.95
CA GLU A 218 45.44 -26.88 -31.63
C GLU A 218 46.45 -25.87 -32.19
N GLU A 219 46.17 -25.30 -33.37
CA GLU A 219 46.99 -24.28 -34.02
C GLU A 219 47.05 -22.94 -33.29
N ASN A 220 46.07 -22.66 -32.40
CA ASN A 220 45.97 -21.41 -31.62
C ASN A 220 46.34 -21.58 -30.12
N GLN A 221 46.70 -22.79 -29.67
CA GLN A 221 47.15 -23.05 -28.31
C GLN A 221 48.59 -22.57 -28.19
N ILE A 222 48.82 -21.55 -27.40
CA ILE A 222 50.17 -21.10 -27.04
C ILE A 222 50.74 -22.07 -26.02
N ALA A 223 51.87 -22.70 -26.33
CA ALA A 223 52.60 -23.61 -25.48
C ALA A 223 53.27 -22.84 -24.31
#